data_3e99626b6776020b1ea5ad247c616b39
#
_entry.id   3e99626b6776020b1ea5ad247c616b39
#
_cell.length_a   1.000
_cell.length_b   1.000
_cell.length_c   1.000
_cell.angle_alpha   90.00
_cell.angle_beta   90.00
_cell.angle_gamma   90.00
#
_symmetry.space_group_name_H-M   'P 1'
#
loop_
_entity.id
_entity.type
_entity.pdbx_description
1 polymer ?
#
loop_
_entity_poly.entity_id
_entity_poly.type
_entity_poly.pdbx_seq_one_letter_code
_entity_poly.pdbx_strand_id
1 'polypeptide(L)'
;VSMNIDKFNNCVIILKDKTKESFLKKINKLINVKIITLNELKRKYFFDYDEETICYICDKYNVIYDVAKIYLENLYYVSDKDKSSKMKFLSDLKDDLDSMHLLYYNDMFMSYLNSNKVILYNLKYVNKFYKNIFDSLNDVTYVETEVNGSKKDLYCFDSVEEEVSFVADKICELIKNGIDINNIKLCNVKDNYIYTIKKIFKLYNIPVTLNLSYSAKGSILVSKFKENYRNDISKTFESISELIKTNEDIKIYNKILNVINKYCFVNDYDSVKSIIFNELDQIKINNEVLDNSVKCIDIEEEIDDSDYVFLINYNEGVRPVNSKDEDYLPDSVKSLIGVSTSYE
;
A
#
# COMPACT_ATOMS: atom_id res chain seq x y z
N VAL A 1 -9.83 25.58 0.20
CA VAL A 1 -8.69 26.51 0.04
C VAL A 1 -7.94 26.08 -1.20
N SER A 2 -7.97 26.90 -2.28
CA SER A 2 -7.20 26.60 -3.50
C SER A 2 -5.72 26.61 -3.15
N MET A 3 -5.09 25.44 -3.20
CA MET A 3 -3.65 25.30 -3.05
C MET A 3 -2.95 26.18 -4.11
N ASN A 4 -2.04 27.05 -3.66
CA ASN A 4 -1.28 27.90 -4.60
C ASN A 4 -0.37 27.01 -5.44
N ILE A 5 -0.82 26.69 -6.65
CA ILE A 5 -0.22 25.72 -7.59
C ILE A 5 1.20 26.10 -7.98
N ASP A 6 1.53 27.41 -7.97
CA ASP A 6 2.85 27.91 -8.35
C ASP A 6 3.98 27.44 -7.42
N LYS A 7 3.64 26.98 -6.20
CA LYS A 7 4.63 26.45 -5.25
C LYS A 7 5.21 25.09 -5.69
N PHE A 8 4.52 24.35 -6.55
CA PHE A 8 4.85 22.98 -6.94
C PHE A 8 5.52 22.87 -8.32
N ASN A 9 6.03 23.95 -8.87
CA ASN A 9 6.74 23.90 -10.15
C ASN A 9 8.25 23.76 -9.96
N ASN A 10 8.91 23.07 -10.89
CA ASN A 10 10.37 22.85 -10.92
C ASN A 10 10.90 22.29 -9.58
N CYS A 11 10.32 21.23 -9.08
CA CYS A 11 10.69 20.66 -7.79
C CYS A 11 10.51 19.13 -7.74
N VAL A 12 11.07 18.54 -6.70
CA VAL A 12 10.79 17.16 -6.30
C VAL A 12 9.83 17.19 -5.12
N ILE A 13 8.71 16.50 -5.23
CA ILE A 13 7.74 16.38 -4.14
C ILE A 13 7.88 15.01 -3.52
N ILE A 14 8.09 14.97 -2.20
CA ILE A 14 8.12 13.75 -1.41
C ILE A 14 6.86 13.70 -0.57
N LEU A 15 6.17 12.56 -0.59
CA LEU A 15 4.91 12.36 0.13
C LEU A 15 4.75 10.89 0.57
N LYS A 16 3.74 10.62 1.41
CA LYS A 16 3.39 9.24 1.79
C LYS A 16 2.79 8.50 0.60
N ASP A 17 3.02 7.18 0.52
CA ASP A 17 2.55 6.35 -0.60
C ASP A 17 1.03 6.47 -0.81
N LYS A 18 0.25 6.40 0.25
CA LYS A 18 -1.21 6.49 0.20
C LYS A 18 -1.76 7.88 -0.18
N THR A 19 -0.95 8.94 -0.06
CA THR A 19 -1.38 10.31 -0.38
C THR A 19 -1.11 10.71 -1.83
N LYS A 20 -0.36 9.91 -2.59
CA LYS A 20 0.05 10.23 -3.97
C LYS A 20 -1.16 10.43 -4.90
N GLU A 21 -2.13 9.56 -4.83
CA GLU A 21 -3.31 9.62 -5.70
C GLU A 21 -4.21 10.83 -5.37
N SER A 22 -4.49 11.07 -4.08
CA SER A 22 -5.29 12.21 -3.63
C SER A 22 -4.59 13.54 -3.93
N PHE A 23 -3.27 13.60 -3.76
CA PHE A 23 -2.47 14.76 -4.15
C PHE A 23 -2.60 15.05 -5.65
N LEU A 24 -2.48 14.05 -6.51
CA LEU A 24 -2.60 14.22 -7.96
C LEU A 24 -3.99 14.69 -8.40
N LYS A 25 -5.05 14.24 -7.70
CA LYS A 25 -6.43 14.67 -7.98
C LYS A 25 -6.66 16.16 -7.64
N LYS A 26 -5.96 16.69 -6.65
CA LYS A 26 -6.08 18.10 -6.20
C LYS A 26 -5.36 19.10 -7.10
N ILE A 27 -4.44 18.64 -7.94
CA ILE A 27 -3.57 19.50 -8.74
C ILE A 27 -3.88 19.33 -10.22
N ASN A 28 -4.39 20.40 -10.84
CA ASN A 28 -4.76 20.40 -12.26
C ASN A 28 -3.55 20.51 -13.21
N LYS A 29 -2.42 21.04 -12.76
CA LYS A 29 -1.24 21.25 -13.61
C LYS A 29 0.04 21.21 -12.79
N LEU A 30 0.99 20.40 -13.21
CA LEU A 30 2.35 20.34 -12.68
C LEU A 30 3.31 20.60 -13.83
N ILE A 31 4.33 21.47 -13.61
CA ILE A 31 5.35 21.79 -14.61
C ILE A 31 6.70 21.36 -14.05
N ASN A 32 7.35 20.41 -14.73
CA ASN A 32 8.67 19.89 -14.36
C ASN A 32 8.74 19.44 -12.88
N VAL A 33 7.81 18.57 -12.50
CA VAL A 33 7.69 18.05 -11.13
C VAL A 33 7.93 16.55 -11.14
N LYS A 34 8.76 16.08 -10.21
CA LYS A 34 8.92 14.65 -9.91
C LYS A 34 8.30 14.35 -8.57
N ILE A 35 7.38 13.40 -8.52
CA ILE A 35 6.74 12.93 -7.30
C ILE A 35 7.37 11.61 -6.88
N ILE A 36 7.82 11.55 -5.63
CA ILE A 36 8.51 10.41 -5.03
C ILE A 36 7.77 10.06 -3.73
N THR A 37 7.44 8.79 -3.54
CA THR A 37 6.86 8.33 -2.27
C THR A 37 7.94 8.01 -1.24
N LEU A 38 7.57 7.88 0.05
CA LEU A 38 8.54 7.51 1.09
C LEU A 38 9.20 6.15 0.83
N ASN A 39 8.46 5.19 0.27
CA ASN A 39 9.04 3.90 -0.10
C ASN A 39 9.99 4.02 -1.29
N GLU A 40 9.63 4.79 -2.33
CA GLU A 40 10.52 5.07 -3.45
C GLU A 40 11.77 5.83 -3.00
N LEU A 41 11.63 6.78 -2.05
CA LEU A 41 12.76 7.49 -1.45
C LEU A 41 13.72 6.52 -0.76
N LYS A 42 13.20 5.66 0.12
CA LYS A 42 13.98 4.67 0.86
C LYS A 42 14.80 3.77 -0.08
N ARG A 43 14.14 3.20 -1.11
CA ARG A 43 14.78 2.33 -2.10
C ARG A 43 15.87 3.05 -2.90
N LYS A 44 15.64 4.29 -3.32
CA LYS A 44 16.63 5.06 -4.09
C LYS A 44 17.75 5.66 -3.25
N TYR A 45 17.48 5.94 -1.97
CA TYR A 45 18.47 6.50 -1.05
C TYR A 45 19.46 5.46 -0.55
N PHE A 46 18.98 4.28 -0.20
CA PHE A 46 19.83 3.21 0.34
C PHE A 46 20.25 2.25 -0.77
N PHE A 47 19.35 1.42 -1.22
CA PHE A 47 19.54 0.45 -2.30
C PHE A 47 18.18 -0.04 -2.79
N ASP A 48 18.14 -0.57 -4.00
CA ASP A 48 17.00 -1.29 -4.57
C ASP A 48 17.36 -2.78 -4.72
N TYR A 49 16.36 -3.61 -4.93
CA TYR A 49 16.50 -5.05 -5.14
C TYR A 49 15.38 -5.54 -6.06
N ASP A 50 15.55 -6.71 -6.66
CA ASP A 50 14.59 -7.34 -7.54
C ASP A 50 14.18 -8.75 -7.08
N GLU A 51 13.47 -9.47 -7.94
CA GLU A 51 13.00 -10.83 -7.63
C GLU A 51 14.15 -11.84 -7.58
N GLU A 52 15.25 -11.61 -8.29
CA GLU A 52 16.44 -12.47 -8.23
C GLU A 52 17.05 -12.44 -6.82
N THR A 53 17.13 -11.25 -6.21
CA THR A 53 17.57 -11.09 -4.83
C THR A 53 16.69 -11.88 -3.85
N ILE A 54 15.37 -11.82 -4.03
CA ILE A 54 14.43 -12.55 -3.16
C ILE A 54 14.61 -14.05 -3.31
N CYS A 55 14.71 -14.57 -4.55
CA CYS A 55 14.93 -15.98 -4.84
C CYS A 55 16.25 -16.48 -4.22
N TYR A 56 17.33 -15.69 -4.33
CA TYR A 56 18.62 -16.02 -3.70
C TYR A 56 18.48 -16.21 -2.20
N ILE A 57 17.76 -15.32 -1.51
CA ILE A 57 17.53 -15.43 -0.06
C ILE A 57 16.69 -16.68 0.26
N CYS A 58 15.63 -16.94 -0.51
CA CYS A 58 14.79 -18.12 -0.32
C CYS A 58 15.61 -19.41 -0.38
N ASP A 59 16.47 -19.55 -1.40
CA ASP A 59 17.28 -20.73 -1.61
C ASP A 59 18.38 -20.87 -0.56
N LYS A 60 19.13 -19.80 -0.31
CA LYS A 60 20.28 -19.85 0.61
C LYS A 60 19.90 -20.07 2.06
N TYR A 61 18.83 -19.42 2.51
CA TYR A 61 18.40 -19.46 3.92
C TYR A 61 17.21 -20.41 4.14
N ASN A 62 16.75 -21.09 3.09
CA ASN A 62 15.60 -21.99 3.12
C ASN A 62 14.36 -21.37 3.77
N VAL A 63 14.00 -20.14 3.33
CA VAL A 63 12.86 -19.39 3.82
C VAL A 63 11.84 -19.17 2.72
N ILE A 64 10.59 -18.93 3.13
CA ILE A 64 9.52 -18.58 2.19
C ILE A 64 9.67 -17.16 1.68
N TYR A 65 9.08 -16.87 0.53
CA TYR A 65 9.13 -15.57 -0.15
C TYR A 65 8.79 -14.37 0.74
N ASP A 66 7.74 -14.45 1.54
CA ASP A 66 7.33 -13.37 2.43
C ASP A 66 8.36 -13.09 3.54
N VAL A 67 9.03 -14.14 4.05
CA VAL A 67 10.10 -13.99 5.04
C VAL A 67 11.33 -13.33 4.41
N ALA A 68 11.70 -13.71 3.19
CA ALA A 68 12.79 -13.08 2.45
C ALA A 68 12.52 -11.58 2.24
N LYS A 69 11.29 -11.21 1.88
CA LYS A 69 10.87 -9.80 1.79
C LYS A 69 10.99 -9.06 3.12
N ILE A 70 10.54 -9.67 4.23
CA ILE A 70 10.68 -9.09 5.56
C ILE A 70 12.16 -8.82 5.87
N TYR A 71 13.07 -9.73 5.53
CA TYR A 71 14.50 -9.49 5.73
C TYR A 71 14.98 -8.29 4.90
N LEU A 72 14.68 -8.24 3.61
CA LEU A 72 15.07 -7.15 2.72
C LEU A 72 14.53 -5.79 3.17
N GLU A 73 13.26 -5.72 3.60
CA GLU A 73 12.67 -4.49 4.12
C GLU A 73 13.31 -4.02 5.44
N ASN A 74 13.91 -4.93 6.21
CA ASN A 74 14.62 -4.60 7.43
C ASN A 74 16.12 -4.28 7.20
N LEU A 75 16.71 -4.63 6.05
CA LEU A 75 18.09 -4.27 5.72
C LEU A 75 18.34 -2.76 5.67
N TYR A 76 17.33 -1.96 5.33
CA TYR A 76 17.43 -0.49 5.34
C TYR A 76 17.76 0.09 6.71
N TYR A 77 17.49 -0.66 7.78
CA TYR A 77 17.66 -0.24 9.18
C TYR A 77 18.94 -0.77 9.81
N VAL A 78 19.76 -1.51 9.07
CA VAL A 78 21.04 -2.03 9.57
C VAL A 78 21.94 -0.88 9.99
N SER A 79 22.36 -0.88 11.22
CA SER A 79 23.26 0.12 11.81
C SER A 79 24.12 -0.51 12.90
N ASP A 80 25.27 0.11 13.19
CA ASP A 80 26.18 -0.31 14.25
C ASP A 80 25.66 -0.01 15.67
N LYS A 81 24.47 0.61 15.78
CA LYS A 81 23.90 1.05 17.06
C LYS A 81 23.35 -0.09 17.92
N ASP A 82 22.99 -1.21 17.29
CA ASP A 82 22.49 -2.37 18.01
C ASP A 82 23.24 -3.63 17.56
N LYS A 83 23.66 -4.44 18.53
CA LYS A 83 24.38 -5.70 18.33
C LYS A 83 23.50 -6.92 18.62
N SER A 84 22.18 -6.78 18.56
CA SER A 84 21.28 -7.93 18.72
C SER A 84 21.57 -9.01 17.68
N SER A 85 21.21 -10.25 17.99
CA SER A 85 21.41 -11.37 17.05
C SER A 85 20.69 -11.15 15.71
N LYS A 86 19.53 -10.48 15.74
CA LYS A 86 18.76 -10.13 14.52
C LYS A 86 19.47 -9.08 13.68
N MET A 87 20.01 -8.02 14.31
CA MET A 87 20.78 -6.99 13.59
C MET A 87 22.08 -7.55 13.02
N LYS A 88 22.75 -8.42 13.76
CA LYS A 88 23.93 -9.11 13.24
C LYS A 88 23.59 -9.96 12.02
N PHE A 89 22.52 -10.76 12.10
CA PHE A 89 22.05 -11.55 10.95
C PHE A 89 21.74 -10.66 9.73
N LEU A 90 21.04 -9.53 9.91
CA LEU A 90 20.75 -8.61 8.83
C LEU A 90 22.03 -7.97 8.25
N SER A 91 23.02 -7.66 9.09
CA SER A 91 24.32 -7.16 8.64
C SER A 91 25.05 -8.20 7.79
N ASP A 92 25.15 -9.44 8.29
CA ASP A 92 25.78 -10.55 7.57
C ASP A 92 25.06 -10.84 6.23
N LEU A 93 23.72 -10.77 6.22
CA LEU A 93 22.91 -10.91 5.00
C LEU A 93 23.17 -9.78 4.01
N LYS A 94 23.27 -8.53 4.48
CA LYS A 94 23.57 -7.39 3.62
C LYS A 94 24.93 -7.52 2.95
N ASP A 95 25.95 -7.85 3.73
CA ASP A 95 27.32 -8.07 3.22
C ASP A 95 27.36 -9.20 2.17
N ASP A 96 26.58 -10.25 2.40
CA ASP A 96 26.42 -11.35 1.47
C ASP A 96 25.80 -10.91 0.14
N LEU A 97 24.67 -10.20 0.19
CA LEU A 97 23.98 -9.67 -0.99
C LEU A 97 24.83 -8.66 -1.77
N ASP A 98 25.59 -7.83 -1.06
CA ASP A 98 26.54 -6.88 -1.66
C ASP A 98 27.66 -7.63 -2.41
N SER A 99 28.21 -8.70 -1.79
CA SER A 99 29.24 -9.53 -2.43
C SER A 99 28.76 -10.21 -3.71
N MET A 100 27.48 -10.51 -3.78
CA MET A 100 26.82 -11.15 -4.94
C MET A 100 26.28 -10.12 -5.94
N HIS A 101 26.44 -8.81 -5.70
CA HIS A 101 25.90 -7.72 -6.50
C HIS A 101 24.37 -7.76 -6.69
N LEU A 102 23.65 -8.22 -5.66
CA LEU A 102 22.19 -8.32 -5.64
C LEU A 102 21.51 -7.10 -5.05
N LEU A 103 22.26 -6.11 -4.56
CA LEU A 103 21.73 -4.81 -4.12
C LEU A 103 22.17 -3.71 -5.11
N TYR A 104 21.20 -2.89 -5.56
CA TYR A 104 21.42 -1.86 -6.57
C TYR A 104 21.48 -0.48 -5.94
N TYR A 105 22.62 0.17 -5.96
CA TYR A 105 22.85 1.49 -5.40
C TYR A 105 22.68 2.60 -6.45
N ASN A 106 22.08 3.72 -6.06
CA ASN A 106 21.91 4.89 -6.90
C ASN A 106 22.74 6.08 -6.37
N ASP A 107 24.03 6.07 -6.64
CA ASP A 107 24.98 7.07 -6.15
C ASP A 107 24.66 8.51 -6.58
N MET A 108 23.96 8.67 -7.71
CA MET A 108 23.58 9.98 -8.24
C MET A 108 22.30 10.55 -7.63
N PHE A 109 21.53 9.73 -6.88
CA PHE A 109 20.22 10.15 -6.41
C PHE A 109 20.27 11.31 -5.42
N MET A 110 21.22 11.28 -4.47
CA MET A 110 21.40 12.39 -3.51
C MET A 110 21.86 13.67 -4.21
N SER A 111 22.78 13.57 -5.17
CA SER A 111 23.18 14.71 -5.99
C SER A 111 22.00 15.30 -6.76
N TYR A 112 21.12 14.45 -7.28
CA TYR A 112 19.90 14.87 -7.95
C TYR A 112 18.94 15.59 -6.98
N LEU A 113 18.68 15.05 -5.79
CA LEU A 113 17.82 15.70 -4.79
C LEU A 113 18.41 17.06 -4.36
N ASN A 114 19.70 17.13 -4.10
CA ASN A 114 20.39 18.34 -3.65
C ASN A 114 20.55 19.43 -4.76
N SER A 115 20.37 19.04 -6.02
CA SER A 115 20.34 19.97 -7.16
C SER A 115 18.95 20.53 -7.47
N ASN A 116 17.92 20.07 -6.76
CA ASN A 116 16.54 20.46 -6.98
C ASN A 116 15.93 20.97 -5.68
N LYS A 117 14.93 21.84 -5.80
CA LYS A 117 14.06 22.19 -4.67
C LYS A 117 13.24 20.96 -4.27
N VAL A 118 13.28 20.60 -2.99
CA VAL A 118 12.53 19.47 -2.43
C VAL A 118 11.38 19.98 -1.60
N ILE A 119 10.17 19.49 -1.87
CA ILE A 119 8.96 19.79 -1.11
C ILE A 119 8.55 18.53 -0.37
N LEU A 120 8.45 18.62 0.95
CA LEU A 120 7.95 17.57 1.83
C LEU A 120 6.47 17.84 2.11
N TYR A 121 5.58 17.07 1.46
CA TYR A 121 4.15 17.28 1.54
C TYR A 121 3.51 16.40 2.61
N ASN A 122 2.89 17.02 3.62
CA ASN A 122 2.27 16.36 4.78
C ASN A 122 3.22 15.39 5.53
N LEU A 123 4.50 15.77 5.63
CA LEU A 123 5.56 14.95 6.23
C LEU A 123 6.17 15.56 7.51
N LYS A 124 5.50 16.54 8.13
CA LYS A 124 5.96 17.13 9.40
C LYS A 124 6.08 16.08 10.52
N TYR A 125 5.17 15.12 10.53
CA TYR A 125 5.10 14.06 11.54
C TYR A 125 5.53 12.73 10.94
N VAL A 126 6.82 12.58 10.70
CA VAL A 126 7.45 11.30 10.31
C VAL A 126 8.43 10.88 11.40
N ASN A 127 8.79 9.59 11.40
CA ASN A 127 9.74 9.07 12.36
C ASN A 127 11.16 9.64 12.15
N LYS A 128 12.02 9.45 13.15
CA LYS A 128 13.39 9.98 13.14
C LYS A 128 14.24 9.42 11.99
N PHE A 129 13.96 8.20 11.53
CA PHE A 129 14.67 7.59 10.41
C PHE A 129 14.53 8.45 9.14
N TYR A 130 13.30 8.83 8.75
CA TYR A 130 13.09 9.71 7.60
C TYR A 130 13.55 11.15 7.84
N LYS A 131 13.41 11.66 9.09
CA LYS A 131 13.95 12.99 9.43
C LYS A 131 15.45 13.08 9.18
N ASN A 132 16.22 12.06 9.53
CA ASN A 132 17.65 12.01 9.26
C ASN A 132 17.98 12.12 7.76
N ILE A 133 17.15 11.50 6.89
CA ILE A 133 17.28 11.64 5.43
C ILE A 133 16.98 13.07 5.01
N PHE A 134 15.89 13.66 5.49
CA PHE A 134 15.49 15.02 5.13
C PHE A 134 16.49 16.07 5.61
N ASP A 135 17.09 15.88 6.78
CA ASP A 135 18.13 16.77 7.34
C ASP A 135 19.43 16.76 6.51
N SER A 136 19.64 15.76 5.65
CA SER A 136 20.76 15.68 4.71
C SER A 136 20.51 16.38 3.38
N LEU A 137 19.32 16.94 3.14
CA LEU A 137 18.95 17.65 1.93
C LEU A 137 19.20 19.15 2.07
N ASN A 138 19.63 19.81 0.97
CA ASN A 138 20.04 21.22 0.99
C ASN A 138 18.87 22.21 0.97
N ASP A 139 17.92 22.04 0.04
CA ASP A 139 16.79 22.98 -0.17
C ASP A 139 15.46 22.27 0.06
N VAL A 140 15.00 22.31 1.31
CA VAL A 140 13.79 21.61 1.76
C VAL A 140 12.72 22.59 2.20
N THR A 141 11.51 22.42 1.68
CA THR A 141 10.33 23.18 2.09
C THR A 141 9.23 22.22 2.58
N TYR A 142 8.76 22.41 3.80
CA TYR A 142 7.59 21.68 4.32
C TYR A 142 6.29 22.36 3.88
N VAL A 143 5.39 21.58 3.31
CA VAL A 143 4.04 22.01 2.95
C VAL A 143 3.05 21.09 3.65
N GLU A 144 2.28 21.66 4.56
CA GLU A 144 1.24 20.91 5.28
C GLU A 144 -0.13 21.40 4.84
N THR A 145 -1.09 20.50 4.73
CA THR A 145 -2.50 20.87 4.59
C THR A 145 -3.02 21.37 5.94
N GLU A 146 -3.72 22.50 5.92
CA GLU A 146 -4.37 22.99 7.12
C GLU A 146 -5.49 22.01 7.53
N VAL A 147 -5.42 21.51 8.75
CA VAL A 147 -6.46 20.68 9.33
C VAL A 147 -7.36 21.56 10.18
N ASN A 148 -8.55 21.85 9.67
CA ASN A 148 -9.59 22.52 10.44
C ASN A 148 -10.29 21.49 11.33
N GLY A 149 -9.82 21.37 12.58
CA GLY A 149 -10.47 20.54 13.59
C GLY A 149 -11.84 21.12 13.95
N SER A 150 -12.92 20.44 13.61
CA SER A 150 -14.26 20.73 14.12
C SER A 150 -14.71 19.62 15.07
N LYS A 151 -15.49 20.00 16.10
CA LYS A 151 -16.16 19.01 16.95
C LYS A 151 -17.06 18.14 16.07
N LYS A 152 -16.96 16.82 16.21
CA LYS A 152 -17.79 15.86 15.50
C LYS A 152 -18.76 15.20 16.48
N ASP A 153 -19.94 14.88 15.99
CA ASP A 153 -20.90 14.12 16.77
C ASP A 153 -20.50 12.65 16.86
N LEU A 154 -20.61 12.07 18.03
CA LEU A 154 -20.37 10.67 18.29
C LEU A 154 -21.70 10.02 18.66
N TYR A 155 -22.01 8.90 18.00
CA TYR A 155 -23.21 8.13 18.19
C TYR A 155 -22.86 6.75 18.71
N CYS A 156 -23.69 6.21 19.64
CA CYS A 156 -23.57 4.84 20.16
C CYS A 156 -24.76 4.03 19.68
N PHE A 157 -24.48 2.76 19.30
CA PHE A 157 -25.48 1.82 18.81
C PHE A 157 -25.29 0.47 19.50
N ASP A 158 -26.39 -0.27 19.67
CA ASP A 158 -26.37 -1.58 20.32
C ASP A 158 -25.99 -2.70 19.32
N SER A 159 -26.07 -2.42 18.02
CA SER A 159 -25.76 -3.40 16.97
C SER A 159 -25.17 -2.76 15.70
N VAL A 160 -24.48 -3.60 14.91
CA VAL A 160 -23.97 -3.19 13.58
C VAL A 160 -25.11 -2.82 12.65
N GLU A 161 -26.25 -3.51 12.74
CA GLU A 161 -27.41 -3.21 11.92
C GLU A 161 -27.99 -1.82 12.22
N GLU A 162 -28.05 -1.43 13.49
CA GLU A 162 -28.52 -0.10 13.88
C GLU A 162 -27.56 0.99 13.42
N GLU A 163 -26.26 0.81 13.62
CA GLU A 163 -25.23 1.74 13.15
C GLU A 163 -25.32 1.96 11.62
N VAL A 164 -25.37 0.86 10.87
CA VAL A 164 -25.42 0.93 9.40
C VAL A 164 -26.76 1.49 8.91
N SER A 165 -27.87 1.22 9.59
CA SER A 165 -29.18 1.79 9.25
C SER A 165 -29.21 3.29 9.48
N PHE A 166 -28.67 3.75 10.62
CA PHE A 166 -28.52 5.18 10.91
C PHE A 166 -27.67 5.91 9.86
N VAL A 167 -26.56 5.29 9.46
CA VAL A 167 -25.71 5.83 8.39
C VAL A 167 -26.46 5.91 7.06
N ALA A 168 -27.23 4.87 6.71
CA ALA A 168 -28.05 4.86 5.50
C ALA A 168 -29.12 5.99 5.51
N ASP A 169 -29.79 6.20 6.65
CA ASP A 169 -30.74 7.31 6.81
C ASP A 169 -30.04 8.66 6.60
N LYS A 170 -28.88 8.86 7.22
CA LYS A 170 -28.11 10.12 7.06
C LYS A 170 -27.63 10.33 5.63
N ILE A 171 -27.22 9.29 4.93
CA ILE A 171 -26.87 9.37 3.49
C ILE A 171 -28.08 9.81 2.69
N CYS A 172 -29.25 9.23 2.92
CA CYS A 172 -30.50 9.64 2.26
C CYS A 172 -30.85 11.11 2.53
N GLU A 173 -30.67 11.59 3.76
CA GLU A 173 -30.87 13.01 4.12
C GLU A 173 -29.92 13.92 3.31
N LEU A 174 -28.62 13.57 3.25
CA LEU A 174 -27.63 14.33 2.50
C LEU A 174 -27.97 14.42 1.01
N ILE A 175 -28.33 13.28 0.40
CA ILE A 175 -28.72 13.22 -1.02
C ILE A 175 -29.98 14.07 -1.28
N LYS A 176 -30.99 14.00 -0.40
CA LYS A 176 -32.18 14.84 -0.48
C LYS A 176 -31.87 16.34 -0.39
N ASN A 177 -30.82 16.69 0.35
CA ASN A 177 -30.32 18.07 0.48
C ASN A 177 -29.41 18.49 -0.69
N GLY A 178 -29.30 17.66 -1.75
CA GLY A 178 -28.54 17.97 -2.95
C GLY A 178 -27.05 17.68 -2.90
N ILE A 179 -26.59 16.94 -1.88
CA ILE A 179 -25.19 16.50 -1.81
C ILE A 179 -24.95 15.39 -2.84
N ASP A 180 -23.89 15.53 -3.64
CA ASP A 180 -23.47 14.51 -4.59
C ASP A 180 -23.05 13.23 -3.83
N ILE A 181 -23.57 12.09 -4.24
CA ILE A 181 -23.26 10.79 -3.63
C ILE A 181 -21.76 10.47 -3.72
N ASN A 182 -21.05 10.96 -4.73
CA ASN A 182 -19.61 10.79 -4.87
C ASN A 182 -18.80 11.50 -3.76
N ASN A 183 -19.37 12.50 -3.09
CA ASN A 183 -18.77 13.21 -1.96
C ASN A 183 -19.12 12.54 -0.61
N ILE A 184 -19.85 11.43 -0.63
CA ILE A 184 -20.19 10.68 0.58
C ILE A 184 -19.27 9.46 0.69
N LYS A 185 -18.61 9.30 1.83
CA LYS A 185 -17.60 8.27 2.05
C LYS A 185 -17.84 7.51 3.34
N LEU A 186 -17.56 6.21 3.31
CA LEU A 186 -17.50 5.36 4.50
C LEU A 186 -16.03 5.09 4.84
N CYS A 187 -15.67 5.29 6.08
CA CYS A 187 -14.32 5.03 6.58
C CYS A 187 -14.33 3.91 7.61
N ASN A 188 -13.26 3.11 7.64
CA ASN A 188 -13.05 2.00 8.59
C ASN A 188 -14.02 0.82 8.42
N VAL A 189 -14.42 0.51 7.18
CA VAL A 189 -15.22 -0.67 6.86
C VAL A 189 -14.38 -1.94 7.05
N LYS A 190 -14.80 -2.83 7.95
CA LYS A 190 -14.17 -4.13 8.20
C LYS A 190 -15.04 -5.26 7.65
N ASP A 191 -14.45 -6.45 7.53
CA ASP A 191 -15.12 -7.63 6.93
C ASP A 191 -16.46 -7.97 7.57
N ASN A 192 -16.57 -7.83 8.89
CA ASN A 192 -17.82 -8.08 9.63
C ASN A 192 -18.95 -7.09 9.31
N TYR A 193 -18.64 -5.90 8.75
CA TYR A 193 -19.65 -4.91 8.33
C TYR A 193 -20.14 -5.10 6.90
N ILE A 194 -19.36 -5.77 6.05
CA ILE A 194 -19.58 -5.85 4.61
C ILE A 194 -20.97 -6.40 4.27
N TYR A 195 -21.34 -7.51 4.89
CA TYR A 195 -22.64 -8.14 4.65
C TYR A 195 -23.79 -7.21 5.03
N THR A 196 -23.71 -6.61 6.22
CA THR A 196 -24.74 -5.69 6.74
C THR A 196 -24.86 -4.44 5.87
N ILE A 197 -23.75 -3.84 5.46
CA ILE A 197 -23.75 -2.69 4.54
C ILE A 197 -24.43 -3.06 3.22
N LYS A 198 -24.03 -4.17 2.58
CA LYS A 198 -24.65 -4.62 1.33
C LYS A 198 -26.16 -4.83 1.47
N LYS A 199 -26.59 -5.45 2.56
CA LYS A 199 -28.00 -5.73 2.84
C LYS A 199 -28.80 -4.44 3.03
N ILE A 200 -28.36 -3.56 3.93
CA ILE A 200 -29.09 -2.34 4.31
C ILE A 200 -29.05 -1.33 3.17
N PHE A 201 -27.89 -1.07 2.56
CA PHE A 201 -27.78 -0.10 1.46
C PHE A 201 -28.61 -0.53 0.24
N LYS A 202 -28.74 -1.83 -0.02
CA LYS A 202 -29.68 -2.33 -1.04
C LYS A 202 -31.13 -2.01 -0.69
N LEU A 203 -31.56 -2.11 0.56
CA LEU A 203 -32.93 -1.76 0.99
C LEU A 203 -33.20 -0.27 0.81
N TYR A 204 -32.20 0.57 1.02
CA TYR A 204 -32.27 2.03 0.83
C TYR A 204 -32.01 2.49 -0.60
N ASN A 205 -31.73 1.58 -1.52
CA ASN A 205 -31.27 1.87 -2.91
C ASN A 205 -30.03 2.79 -2.95
N ILE A 206 -29.10 2.64 -2.00
CA ILE A 206 -27.84 3.37 -1.96
C ILE A 206 -26.77 2.52 -2.66
N PRO A 207 -26.24 2.96 -3.83
CA PRO A 207 -25.09 2.29 -4.45
C PRO A 207 -23.83 2.53 -3.60
N VAL A 208 -23.05 1.47 -3.38
CA VAL A 208 -21.82 1.52 -2.59
C VAL A 208 -20.69 0.78 -3.29
N THR A 209 -19.54 1.43 -3.41
CA THR A 209 -18.29 0.80 -3.81
C THR A 209 -17.50 0.43 -2.56
N LEU A 210 -17.45 -0.87 -2.28
CA LEU A 210 -16.62 -1.43 -1.22
C LEU A 210 -15.25 -1.74 -1.82
N ASN A 211 -14.16 -1.24 -1.22
CA ASN A 211 -12.79 -1.56 -1.59
C ASN A 211 -12.44 -3.00 -1.19
N LEU A 212 -13.20 -3.95 -1.74
CA LEU A 212 -13.01 -5.37 -1.48
C LEU A 212 -12.15 -5.97 -2.58
N SER A 213 -11.15 -6.69 -2.16
CA SER A 213 -10.45 -7.63 -3.02
C SER A 213 -10.84 -9.05 -2.61
N TYR A 214 -11.09 -9.89 -3.59
CA TYR A 214 -11.25 -11.33 -3.34
C TYR A 214 -10.04 -12.07 -3.89
N SER A 215 -9.75 -13.22 -3.28
CA SER A 215 -8.63 -14.05 -3.71
C SER A 215 -8.97 -14.76 -5.01
N ALA A 216 -8.08 -14.68 -6.00
CA ALA A 216 -8.19 -15.45 -7.24
C ALA A 216 -7.78 -16.93 -7.09
N LYS A 217 -7.35 -17.37 -5.91
CA LYS A 217 -6.90 -18.73 -5.63
C LYS A 217 -7.92 -19.80 -6.05
N GLY A 218 -9.21 -19.54 -5.85
CA GLY A 218 -10.30 -20.45 -6.23
C GLY A 218 -10.75 -20.33 -7.69
N SER A 219 -10.12 -19.46 -8.50
CA SER A 219 -10.49 -19.33 -9.91
C SER A 219 -10.05 -20.53 -10.74
N ILE A 220 -10.83 -20.82 -11.78
CA ILE A 220 -10.50 -21.90 -12.74
C ILE A 220 -9.15 -21.62 -13.42
N LEU A 221 -8.84 -20.35 -13.73
CA LEU A 221 -7.60 -19.98 -14.41
C LEU A 221 -6.37 -20.28 -13.54
N VAL A 222 -6.37 -19.88 -12.26
CA VAL A 222 -5.26 -20.17 -11.34
C VAL A 222 -5.10 -21.68 -11.12
N SER A 223 -6.21 -22.40 -10.92
CA SER A 223 -6.18 -23.85 -10.73
C SER A 223 -5.62 -24.55 -11.96
N LYS A 224 -6.10 -24.20 -13.14
CA LYS A 224 -5.64 -24.81 -14.41
C LYS A 224 -4.21 -24.43 -14.78
N PHE A 225 -3.79 -23.19 -14.47
CA PHE A 225 -2.40 -22.79 -14.62
C PHE A 225 -1.48 -23.70 -13.79
N LYS A 226 -1.83 -23.93 -12.50
CA LYS A 226 -1.05 -24.82 -11.62
C LYS A 226 -1.05 -26.29 -12.06
N GLU A 227 -2.21 -26.80 -12.47
CA GLU A 227 -2.34 -28.18 -12.99
C GLU A 227 -1.51 -28.40 -14.26
N ASN A 228 -1.52 -27.44 -15.17
CA ASN A 228 -0.85 -27.54 -16.47
C ASN A 228 0.56 -26.93 -16.47
N TYR A 229 1.08 -26.56 -15.30
CA TYR A 229 2.37 -25.91 -15.16
C TYR A 229 3.50 -26.77 -15.76
N ARG A 230 4.28 -26.17 -16.63
CA ARG A 230 5.42 -26.76 -17.31
C ARG A 230 6.57 -25.78 -17.31
N ASN A 231 7.80 -26.28 -17.44
CA ASN A 231 8.97 -25.43 -17.62
C ASN A 231 8.86 -24.56 -18.89
N ASP A 232 8.21 -25.07 -19.94
CA ASP A 232 7.76 -24.27 -21.09
C ASP A 232 6.48 -23.51 -20.73
N ILE A 233 6.69 -22.33 -20.15
CA ILE A 233 5.62 -21.45 -19.67
C ILE A 233 4.65 -21.02 -20.76
N SER A 234 5.11 -20.89 -22.02
CA SER A 234 4.25 -20.54 -23.16
C SER A 234 3.12 -21.56 -23.34
N LYS A 235 3.43 -22.85 -23.24
CA LYS A 235 2.42 -23.92 -23.33
C LYS A 235 1.44 -23.91 -22.15
N THR A 236 1.92 -23.50 -20.98
CA THR A 236 1.03 -23.32 -19.82
C THR A 236 0.02 -22.21 -20.08
N PHE A 237 0.46 -21.06 -20.63
CA PHE A 237 -0.43 -19.96 -20.99
C PHE A 237 -1.40 -20.32 -22.13
N GLU A 238 -0.95 -21.05 -23.15
CA GLU A 238 -1.84 -21.55 -24.20
C GLU A 238 -3.00 -22.36 -23.62
N SER A 239 -2.71 -23.23 -22.64
CA SER A 239 -3.71 -24.09 -22.00
C SER A 239 -4.80 -23.35 -21.22
N ILE A 240 -4.51 -22.12 -20.73
CA ILE A 240 -5.47 -21.31 -19.96
C ILE A 240 -6.11 -20.18 -20.79
N SER A 241 -5.52 -19.81 -21.92
CA SER A 241 -6.03 -18.73 -22.76
C SER A 241 -7.43 -19.02 -23.32
N GLU A 242 -7.71 -20.29 -23.64
CA GLU A 242 -9.03 -20.74 -24.13
C GLU A 242 -10.12 -20.68 -23.04
N LEU A 243 -9.74 -20.58 -21.78
CA LEU A 243 -10.68 -20.53 -20.66
C LEU A 243 -11.16 -19.11 -20.35
N ILE A 244 -10.59 -18.09 -20.99
CA ILE A 244 -10.96 -16.69 -20.81
C ILE A 244 -12.32 -16.42 -21.48
N LYS A 245 -13.34 -16.10 -20.67
CA LYS A 245 -14.70 -15.84 -21.14
C LYS A 245 -15.26 -14.51 -20.66
N THR A 246 -14.75 -13.98 -19.57
CA THR A 246 -15.28 -12.79 -18.90
C THR A 246 -14.20 -11.73 -18.72
N ASN A 247 -14.62 -10.48 -18.47
CA ASN A 247 -13.67 -9.41 -18.10
C ASN A 247 -12.91 -9.72 -16.81
N GLU A 248 -13.52 -10.49 -15.90
CA GLU A 248 -12.87 -10.96 -14.68
C GLU A 248 -11.75 -11.94 -15.00
N ASP A 249 -11.98 -12.88 -15.91
CA ASP A 249 -10.96 -13.83 -16.37
C ASP A 249 -9.76 -13.10 -16.99
N ILE A 250 -10.00 -12.02 -17.76
CA ILE A 250 -8.93 -11.19 -18.32
C ILE A 250 -8.10 -10.53 -17.19
N LYS A 251 -8.75 -10.02 -16.14
CA LYS A 251 -8.05 -9.43 -14.99
C LYS A 251 -7.18 -10.47 -14.28
N ILE A 252 -7.70 -11.68 -14.07
CA ILE A 252 -6.97 -12.78 -13.44
C ILE A 252 -5.79 -13.21 -14.34
N TYR A 253 -6.02 -13.42 -15.63
CA TYR A 253 -5.00 -13.78 -16.58
C TYR A 253 -3.84 -12.79 -16.61
N ASN A 254 -4.15 -11.48 -16.65
CA ASN A 254 -3.13 -10.43 -16.62
C ASN A 254 -2.34 -10.43 -15.28
N LYS A 255 -2.99 -10.75 -14.17
CA LYS A 255 -2.30 -10.90 -12.88
C LYS A 255 -1.37 -12.11 -12.86
N ILE A 256 -1.80 -13.24 -13.42
CA ILE A 256 -0.93 -14.43 -13.59
C ILE A 256 0.28 -14.06 -14.47
N LEU A 257 0.05 -13.39 -15.60
CA LEU A 257 1.11 -12.93 -16.48
C LEU A 257 2.10 -12.01 -15.77
N ASN A 258 1.62 -11.07 -14.96
CA ASN A 258 2.47 -10.19 -14.18
C ASN A 258 3.32 -10.95 -13.14
N VAL A 259 2.78 -11.99 -12.51
CA VAL A 259 3.55 -12.85 -11.60
C VAL A 259 4.68 -13.56 -12.38
N ILE A 260 4.36 -14.17 -13.51
CA ILE A 260 5.37 -14.90 -14.30
C ILE A 260 6.46 -13.96 -14.86
N ASN A 261 6.08 -12.78 -15.30
CA ASN A 261 7.03 -11.79 -15.83
C ASN A 261 8.10 -11.35 -14.82
N LYS A 262 7.81 -11.43 -13.52
CA LYS A 262 8.82 -11.16 -12.47
C LYS A 262 9.98 -12.17 -12.52
N TYR A 263 9.74 -13.39 -13.01
CA TYR A 263 10.69 -14.48 -13.05
C TYR A 263 11.27 -14.72 -14.44
N CYS A 264 11.22 -13.72 -15.35
CA CYS A 264 11.75 -13.85 -16.73
C CYS A 264 13.27 -14.05 -16.79
N PHE A 265 14.00 -13.77 -15.71
CA PHE A 265 15.44 -14.02 -15.58
C PHE A 265 15.80 -15.49 -15.37
N VAL A 266 14.83 -16.35 -15.01
CA VAL A 266 15.03 -17.76 -14.70
C VAL A 266 14.99 -18.60 -15.99
N ASN A 267 16.00 -19.44 -16.20
CA ASN A 267 16.05 -20.36 -17.33
C ASN A 267 15.25 -21.66 -17.07
N ASP A 268 15.13 -22.04 -15.80
CA ASP A 268 14.39 -23.22 -15.35
C ASP A 268 13.26 -22.82 -14.40
N TYR A 269 12.04 -22.72 -14.92
CA TYR A 269 10.87 -22.35 -14.15
C TYR A 269 10.48 -23.37 -13.07
N ASP A 270 10.94 -24.63 -13.17
CA ASP A 270 10.67 -25.62 -12.12
C ASP A 270 11.42 -25.29 -10.82
N SER A 271 12.57 -24.62 -10.90
CA SER A 271 13.32 -24.18 -9.72
C SER A 271 12.57 -23.16 -8.86
N VAL A 272 11.74 -22.30 -9.46
CA VAL A 272 10.96 -21.25 -8.77
C VAL A 272 9.47 -21.57 -8.65
N LYS A 273 9.07 -22.78 -9.01
CA LYS A 273 7.65 -23.21 -9.05
C LYS A 273 6.91 -22.98 -7.74
N SER A 274 7.52 -23.31 -6.61
CA SER A 274 6.90 -23.14 -5.29
C SER A 274 6.64 -21.66 -4.97
N ILE A 275 7.56 -20.79 -5.34
CA ILE A 275 7.47 -19.35 -5.13
C ILE A 275 6.35 -18.78 -6.01
N ILE A 276 6.34 -19.11 -7.30
CA ILE A 276 5.28 -18.71 -8.24
C ILE A 276 3.92 -19.18 -7.73
N PHE A 277 3.78 -20.43 -7.27
CA PHE A 277 2.50 -20.95 -6.80
C PHE A 277 2.00 -20.22 -5.55
N ASN A 278 2.89 -19.85 -4.64
CA ASN A 278 2.53 -19.04 -3.47
C ASN A 278 2.07 -17.64 -3.87
N GLU A 279 2.75 -16.98 -4.82
CA GLU A 279 2.28 -15.67 -5.32
C GLU A 279 0.94 -15.76 -6.04
N LEU A 280 0.72 -16.81 -6.84
CA LEU A 280 -0.56 -17.03 -7.50
C LEU A 280 -1.71 -17.20 -6.48
N ASP A 281 -1.46 -17.82 -5.32
CA ASP A 281 -2.44 -17.94 -4.24
C ASP A 281 -2.75 -16.61 -3.55
N GLN A 282 -1.84 -15.65 -3.63
CA GLN A 282 -2.01 -14.32 -3.04
C GLN A 282 -2.61 -13.30 -4.02
N ILE A 283 -2.85 -13.68 -5.28
CA ILE A 283 -3.49 -12.78 -6.25
C ILE A 283 -4.84 -12.31 -5.71
N LYS A 284 -4.99 -10.99 -5.62
CA LYS A 284 -6.24 -10.33 -5.27
C LYS A 284 -6.79 -9.57 -6.46
N ILE A 285 -8.08 -9.72 -6.67
CA ILE A 285 -8.85 -9.02 -7.71
C ILE A 285 -9.72 -8.00 -7.00
N ASN A 286 -9.57 -6.74 -7.36
CA ASN A 286 -10.41 -5.67 -6.81
C ASN A 286 -11.78 -5.68 -7.51
N ASN A 287 -12.81 -5.43 -6.72
CA ASN A 287 -14.15 -5.19 -7.25
C ASN A 287 -14.15 -3.94 -8.16
N GLU A 288 -15.12 -3.89 -9.06
CA GLU A 288 -15.30 -2.71 -9.90
C GLU A 288 -15.73 -1.51 -9.07
N VAL A 289 -15.14 -0.36 -9.36
CA VAL A 289 -15.57 0.91 -8.79
C VAL A 289 -16.82 1.33 -9.54
N LEU A 290 -17.92 1.48 -8.80
CA LEU A 290 -19.17 2.01 -9.37
C LEU A 290 -19.07 3.54 -9.46
N ASP A 291 -19.45 4.08 -10.61
CA ASP A 291 -19.72 5.51 -10.73
C ASP A 291 -20.99 5.85 -9.94
N ASN A 292 -21.04 7.07 -9.40
CA ASN A 292 -22.17 7.54 -8.60
C ASN A 292 -22.53 6.62 -7.44
N SER A 293 -21.57 6.37 -6.57
CA SER A 293 -21.73 5.52 -5.39
C SER A 293 -21.04 6.10 -4.17
N VAL A 294 -21.53 5.74 -2.99
CA VAL A 294 -20.79 5.92 -1.72
C VAL A 294 -19.51 5.11 -1.79
N LYS A 295 -18.37 5.75 -1.55
CA LYS A 295 -17.04 5.12 -1.63
C LYS A 295 -16.52 4.76 -0.25
N CYS A 296 -15.95 3.56 -0.12
CA CYS A 296 -15.19 3.21 1.06
C CYS A 296 -13.76 3.73 0.93
N ILE A 297 -13.27 4.38 1.98
CA ILE A 297 -11.92 4.94 2.06
C ILE A 297 -11.17 4.36 3.25
N ASP A 298 -9.84 4.37 3.16
CA ASP A 298 -8.98 4.10 4.32
C ASP A 298 -8.91 5.35 5.21
N ILE A 299 -8.70 5.15 6.51
CA ILE A 299 -8.57 6.25 7.48
C ILE A 299 -7.37 7.16 7.21
N GLU A 300 -6.39 6.67 6.48
CA GLU A 300 -5.18 7.42 6.11
C GLU A 300 -5.32 8.17 4.77
N GLU A 301 -6.45 7.99 4.06
CA GLU A 301 -6.71 8.73 2.83
C GLU A 301 -7.04 10.19 3.13
N GLU A 302 -6.54 11.08 2.28
CA GLU A 302 -6.91 12.51 2.38
C GLU A 302 -8.36 12.71 1.96
N ILE A 303 -9.05 13.55 2.71
CA ILE A 303 -10.46 13.92 2.53
C ILE A 303 -10.52 15.32 1.95
N ASP A 304 -11.41 15.54 0.99
CA ASP A 304 -11.68 16.89 0.48
C ASP A 304 -12.66 17.65 1.38
N ASP A 305 -12.58 18.98 1.39
CA ASP A 305 -13.47 19.84 2.22
C ASP A 305 -14.95 19.66 1.87
N SER A 306 -15.27 19.17 0.67
CA SER A 306 -16.63 18.88 0.22
C SER A 306 -17.14 17.48 0.61
N ASP A 307 -16.27 16.63 1.19
CA ASP A 307 -16.62 15.27 1.52
C ASP A 307 -17.36 15.15 2.86
N TYR A 308 -18.37 14.31 2.86
CA TYR A 308 -19.11 13.86 4.04
C TYR A 308 -18.64 12.45 4.41
N VAL A 309 -17.95 12.33 5.54
CA VAL A 309 -17.32 11.06 5.94
C VAL A 309 -18.03 10.47 7.15
N PHE A 310 -18.48 9.23 7.03
CA PHE A 310 -18.98 8.43 8.13
C PHE A 310 -17.86 7.49 8.59
N LEU A 311 -17.30 7.73 9.78
CA LEU A 311 -16.37 6.82 10.42
C LEU A 311 -17.18 5.81 11.22
N ILE A 312 -17.23 4.57 10.73
CA ILE A 312 -17.98 3.47 11.36
C ILE A 312 -17.04 2.54 12.12
N ASN A 313 -17.62 1.67 12.93
CA ASN A 313 -16.89 0.66 13.71
C ASN A 313 -15.79 1.29 14.61
N TYR A 314 -16.12 2.39 15.27
CA TYR A 314 -15.21 3.08 16.18
C TYR A 314 -15.34 2.49 17.59
N ASN A 315 -14.85 1.27 17.77
CA ASN A 315 -14.96 0.48 18.98
C ASN A 315 -13.58 0.22 19.61
N GLU A 316 -13.54 0.01 20.91
CA GLU A 316 -12.33 -0.40 21.63
C GLU A 316 -11.72 -1.67 20.99
N GLY A 317 -10.41 -1.67 20.78
CA GLY A 317 -9.69 -2.76 20.11
C GLY A 317 -9.75 -2.72 18.58
N VAL A 318 -10.65 -1.91 17.99
CA VAL A 318 -10.69 -1.62 16.56
C VAL A 318 -10.08 -0.26 16.28
N ARG A 319 -10.45 0.77 17.05
CA ARG A 319 -9.85 2.10 17.10
C ARG A 319 -10.05 2.70 18.50
N PRO A 320 -8.98 3.12 19.20
CA PRO A 320 -7.57 2.91 18.84
C PRO A 320 -7.18 1.43 18.87
N VAL A 321 -6.26 1.05 17.95
CA VAL A 321 -5.71 -0.30 17.91
C VAL A 321 -4.57 -0.39 18.92
N ASN A 322 -4.63 -1.35 19.83
CA ASN A 322 -3.44 -1.74 20.60
C ASN A 322 -2.60 -2.65 19.70
N SER A 323 -1.64 -2.07 18.97
CA SER A 323 -0.74 -2.88 18.16
C SER A 323 0.24 -3.62 19.07
N LYS A 324 0.46 -4.90 18.76
CA LYS A 324 1.47 -5.72 19.42
C LYS A 324 2.79 -5.59 18.66
N ASP A 325 3.89 -5.73 19.39
CA ASP A 325 5.24 -5.80 18.80
C ASP A 325 5.44 -7.19 18.15
N GLU A 326 4.88 -7.36 16.95
CA GLU A 326 4.96 -8.60 16.16
C GLU A 326 5.91 -8.49 14.96
N ASP A 327 6.58 -7.34 14.81
CA ASP A 327 7.52 -7.10 13.72
C ASP A 327 8.83 -7.90 13.89
N TYR A 328 9.55 -8.07 12.77
CA TYR A 328 10.84 -8.73 12.78
C TYR A 328 11.84 -8.05 13.75
N LEU A 329 11.94 -6.72 13.68
CA LEU A 329 12.72 -5.94 14.66
C LEU A 329 11.82 -5.55 15.84
N PRO A 330 12.18 -5.90 17.08
CA PRO A 330 11.41 -5.52 18.26
C PRO A 330 11.46 -4.01 18.53
N ASP A 331 10.47 -3.48 19.22
CA ASP A 331 10.34 -2.06 19.53
C ASP A 331 11.56 -1.47 20.24
N SER A 332 12.23 -2.26 21.08
CA SER A 332 13.49 -1.87 21.72
C SER A 332 14.59 -1.54 20.71
N VAL A 333 14.65 -2.27 19.60
CA VAL A 333 15.61 -2.01 18.52
C VAL A 333 15.14 -0.85 17.65
N LYS A 334 13.85 -0.82 17.29
CA LYS A 334 13.26 0.26 16.48
C LYS A 334 13.49 1.63 17.11
N SER A 335 13.32 1.77 18.44
CA SER A 335 13.55 3.03 19.14
C SER A 335 15.01 3.49 19.06
N LEU A 336 15.98 2.58 19.08
CA LEU A 336 17.41 2.90 18.96
C LEU A 336 17.79 3.44 17.59
N ILE A 337 17.18 2.91 16.54
CA ILE A 337 17.45 3.29 15.14
C ILE A 337 16.52 4.42 14.64
N GLY A 338 15.54 4.84 15.44
CA GLY A 338 14.62 5.94 15.13
C GLY A 338 13.48 5.56 14.18
N VAL A 339 13.14 4.28 14.13
CA VAL A 339 11.95 3.76 13.42
C VAL A 339 10.75 3.77 14.37
N SER A 340 9.54 3.97 13.85
CA SER A 340 8.31 3.96 14.66
C SER A 340 8.11 2.63 15.37
N THR A 341 7.73 2.71 16.64
CA THR A 341 7.40 1.56 17.47
C THR A 341 5.93 1.18 17.32
N SER A 342 5.52 0.04 17.87
CA SER A 342 4.12 -0.40 17.87
C SER A 342 3.18 0.54 18.64
N TYR A 343 3.72 1.43 19.49
CA TYR A 343 2.96 2.39 20.30
C TYR A 343 2.85 3.78 19.67
N GLU A 344 3.59 4.08 18.61
CA GLU A 344 3.56 5.34 17.85
C GLU A 344 2.65 5.25 16.61
#